data_0a2fbb3f7c0bba11f8d5da998d7d6990
#
_entry.id   0a2fbb3f7c0bba11f8d5da998d7d6990
#
_cell.length_a   1.000
_cell.length_b   1.000
_cell.length_c   1.000
_cell.angle_alpha   90.00
_cell.angle_beta   90.00
_cell.angle_gamma   90.00
#
_symmetry.space_group_name_H-M   'P 1'
#
loop_
_entity.id
_entity.type
_entity.pdbx_description
1 polymer ?
#
loop_
_entity_poly.entity_id
_entity_poly.type
_entity_poly.pdbx_seq_one_letter_code
_entity_poly.pdbx_strand_id
1 'polypeptide(L)'
;MFLRFCSAACIALLALALGGCALPSLEGRSHSQAIAATADTPLGQTARHLRQLAQAPESITAIVPLDSPQEAFAARHFLIQQATHSLDVQYYIWRADTSGLMLLGDLLAAADRGVRVRLLLDDGGTAGMDSLLHTLNTHPQIEVRL
;
A
#
# COMPACT_ATOMS: atom_id res chain seq x y z
N MET A 1 10.80 -42.19 37.63
CA MET A 1 11.68 -41.04 37.39
C MET A 1 11.67 -40.60 35.92
N PHE A 2 11.74 -41.53 34.98
CA PHE A 2 11.71 -41.26 33.52
C PHE A 2 10.44 -40.52 33.03
N LEU A 3 9.24 -40.88 33.51
CA LEU A 3 7.97 -40.26 33.05
C LEU A 3 7.88 -38.75 33.38
N ARG A 4 8.43 -38.34 34.52
CA ARG A 4 8.46 -36.92 34.92
C ARG A 4 9.43 -36.08 34.06
N PHE A 5 10.53 -36.67 33.61
CA PHE A 5 11.47 -36.01 32.70
C PHE A 5 10.89 -35.82 31.30
N CYS A 6 10.19 -36.83 30.77
CA CYS A 6 9.50 -36.73 29.49
C CYS A 6 8.40 -35.66 29.50
N SER A 7 7.60 -35.58 30.57
CA SER A 7 6.55 -34.54 30.69
C SER A 7 7.14 -33.14 30.76
N ALA A 8 8.23 -32.93 31.51
CA ALA A 8 8.89 -31.64 31.59
C ALA A 8 9.51 -31.22 30.24
N ALA A 9 10.12 -32.16 29.51
CA ALA A 9 10.66 -31.90 28.16
C ALA A 9 9.56 -31.55 27.14
N CYS A 10 8.41 -32.23 27.17
CA CYS A 10 7.28 -31.92 26.30
C CYS A 10 6.67 -30.55 26.60
N ILE A 11 6.55 -30.15 27.87
CA ILE A 11 6.06 -28.83 28.26
C ILE A 11 7.03 -27.74 27.81
N ALA A 12 8.34 -27.95 27.96
CA ALA A 12 9.36 -26.99 27.51
C ALA A 12 9.35 -26.83 25.97
N LEU A 13 9.19 -27.90 25.20
CA LEU A 13 9.05 -27.86 23.74
C LEU A 13 7.76 -27.14 23.30
N LEU A 14 6.67 -27.39 24.02
CA LEU A 14 5.41 -26.72 23.75
C LEU A 14 5.47 -25.22 24.04
N ALA A 15 6.15 -24.82 25.13
CA ALA A 15 6.37 -23.43 25.47
C ALA A 15 7.28 -22.70 24.46
N LEU A 16 8.29 -23.37 23.93
CA LEU A 16 9.14 -22.86 22.85
C LEU A 16 8.38 -22.70 21.53
N ALA A 17 7.46 -23.61 21.22
CA ALA A 17 6.63 -23.53 20.02
C ALA A 17 5.59 -22.39 20.09
N LEU A 18 5.12 -22.02 21.29
CA LEU A 18 4.18 -20.93 21.51
C LEU A 18 4.84 -19.53 21.45
N GLY A 19 6.16 -19.43 21.59
CA GLY A 19 6.92 -18.17 21.48
C GLY A 19 7.21 -17.70 20.04
N GLY A 20 6.81 -18.45 19.02
CA GLY A 20 7.24 -18.28 17.64
C GLY A 20 6.56 -17.18 16.82
N CYS A 21 5.61 -16.44 17.35
CA CYS A 21 4.84 -15.43 16.59
C CYS A 21 5.01 -14.00 17.14
N ALA A 22 6.22 -13.59 17.50
CA ALA A 22 6.47 -12.20 17.84
C ALA A 22 6.42 -11.35 16.58
N LEU A 23 5.49 -10.37 16.53
CA LEU A 23 5.48 -9.36 15.48
C LEU A 23 6.79 -8.55 15.52
N PRO A 24 7.30 -8.11 14.36
CA PRO A 24 8.47 -7.23 14.30
C PRO A 24 8.26 -5.98 15.18
N SER A 25 9.34 -5.50 15.80
CA SER A 25 9.29 -4.27 16.60
C SER A 25 8.78 -3.10 15.76
N LEU A 26 7.99 -2.24 16.38
CA LEU A 26 7.57 -0.96 15.77
C LEU A 26 8.63 0.14 15.94
N GLU A 27 9.76 -0.18 16.56
CA GLU A 27 10.85 0.74 16.80
C GLU A 27 11.42 1.26 15.48
N GLY A 28 11.65 2.57 15.38
CA GLY A 28 12.11 3.22 14.15
C GLY A 28 11.04 3.47 13.08
N ARG A 29 9.78 3.09 13.30
CA ARG A 29 8.70 3.43 12.37
C ARG A 29 8.19 4.84 12.62
N SER A 30 8.21 5.69 11.59
CA SER A 30 7.60 7.02 11.65
C SER A 30 6.07 6.90 11.62
N HIS A 31 5.40 7.80 12.33
CA HIS A 31 3.94 7.91 12.25
C HIS A 31 3.55 8.68 11.00
N SER A 32 2.64 8.13 10.20
CA SER A 32 2.19 8.72 8.94
C SER A 32 0.66 8.59 8.81
N GLN A 33 0.00 9.67 8.38
CA GLN A 33 -1.44 9.71 8.19
C GLN A 33 -1.79 10.12 6.75
N ALA A 34 -2.97 9.68 6.28
CA ALA A 34 -3.53 10.15 5.03
C ALA A 34 -3.76 11.67 5.07
N ILE A 35 -3.49 12.35 3.96
CA ILE A 35 -3.95 13.72 3.78
C ILE A 35 -5.45 13.65 3.49
N ALA A 36 -6.23 14.48 4.16
CA ALA A 36 -7.67 14.54 3.91
C ALA A 36 -7.94 14.86 2.43
N ALA A 37 -8.88 14.13 1.83
CA ALA A 37 -9.29 14.40 0.46
C ALA A 37 -9.86 15.82 0.37
N THR A 38 -9.32 16.62 -0.55
CA THR A 38 -9.77 17.98 -0.78
C THR A 38 -10.47 18.07 -2.14
N ALA A 39 -11.46 18.95 -2.21
CA ALA A 39 -12.23 19.14 -3.42
C ALA A 39 -11.58 20.15 -4.40
N ASP A 40 -10.45 20.72 -4.07
CA ASP A 40 -9.67 21.70 -4.85
C ASP A 40 -8.66 21.05 -5.81
N THR A 41 -8.44 19.74 -5.70
CA THR A 41 -7.67 18.97 -6.68
C THR A 41 -8.46 18.73 -7.98
N PRO A 42 -7.83 18.54 -9.14
CA PRO A 42 -8.51 18.19 -10.39
C PRO A 42 -9.43 16.98 -10.26
N LEU A 43 -8.97 15.91 -9.58
CA LEU A 43 -9.78 14.72 -9.33
C LEU A 43 -10.95 15.02 -8.38
N GLY A 44 -10.75 15.82 -7.34
CA GLY A 44 -11.79 16.24 -6.42
C GLY A 44 -12.86 17.10 -7.11
N GLN A 45 -12.46 18.00 -7.99
CA GLN A 45 -13.38 18.82 -8.81
C GLN A 45 -14.20 17.94 -9.76
N THR A 46 -13.55 16.98 -10.44
CA THR A 46 -14.23 16.01 -11.31
C THR A 46 -15.25 15.18 -10.52
N ALA A 47 -14.87 14.67 -9.36
CA ALA A 47 -15.77 13.89 -8.51
C ALA A 47 -16.99 14.70 -8.06
N ARG A 48 -16.81 15.98 -7.68
CA ARG A 48 -17.92 16.87 -7.36
C ARG A 48 -18.82 17.13 -8.55
N HIS A 49 -18.25 17.42 -9.71
CA HIS A 49 -19.00 17.68 -10.93
C HIS A 49 -19.86 16.47 -11.33
N LEU A 50 -19.29 15.27 -11.33
CA LEU A 50 -20.02 14.03 -11.62
C LEU A 50 -21.16 13.79 -10.62
N ARG A 51 -20.93 14.07 -9.33
CA ARG A 51 -21.97 13.96 -8.29
C ARG A 51 -23.12 14.95 -8.54
N GLN A 52 -22.81 16.19 -8.90
CA GLN A 52 -23.81 17.21 -9.25
C GLN A 52 -24.63 16.81 -10.47
N LEU A 53 -23.99 16.32 -11.54
CA LEU A 53 -24.69 15.83 -12.74
C LEU A 53 -25.64 14.66 -12.41
N ALA A 54 -25.22 13.77 -11.54
CA ALA A 54 -26.04 12.63 -11.10
C ALA A 54 -27.10 13.02 -10.06
N GLN A 55 -27.14 14.27 -9.58
CA GLN A 55 -27.97 14.74 -8.47
C GLN A 55 -27.87 13.83 -7.23
N ALA A 56 -26.67 13.25 -7.01
CA ALA A 56 -26.43 12.28 -5.96
C ALA A 56 -26.11 12.99 -4.63
N PRO A 57 -26.78 12.61 -3.51
CA PRO A 57 -26.45 13.12 -2.19
C PRO A 57 -25.03 12.76 -1.76
N GLU A 58 -24.45 13.50 -0.81
CA GLU A 58 -23.08 13.24 -0.31
C GLU A 58 -22.90 11.87 0.33
N SER A 59 -23.97 11.29 0.84
CA SER A 59 -23.98 9.96 1.43
C SER A 59 -23.85 8.81 0.42
N ILE A 60 -23.96 9.09 -0.89
CA ILE A 60 -23.86 8.04 -1.92
C ILE A 60 -22.44 7.96 -2.46
N THR A 61 -21.91 6.74 -2.50
CA THR A 61 -20.64 6.39 -3.12
C THR A 61 -20.87 5.93 -4.57
N ALA A 62 -20.14 6.52 -5.51
CA ALA A 62 -20.12 6.03 -6.89
C ALA A 62 -19.08 4.91 -7.02
N ILE A 63 -19.46 3.84 -7.73
CA ILE A 63 -18.59 2.70 -8.00
C ILE A 63 -18.59 2.45 -9.51
N VAL A 64 -17.41 2.31 -10.09
CA VAL A 64 -17.20 1.90 -11.48
C VAL A 64 -16.49 0.55 -11.47
N PRO A 65 -17.15 -0.54 -11.91
CA PRO A 65 -16.46 -1.82 -12.08
C PRO A 65 -15.44 -1.72 -13.22
N LEU A 66 -14.29 -2.36 -13.04
CA LEU A 66 -13.23 -2.48 -14.03
C LEU A 66 -13.08 -3.96 -14.35
N ASP A 67 -13.72 -4.39 -15.43
CA ASP A 67 -13.88 -5.82 -15.75
C ASP A 67 -12.66 -6.40 -16.50
N SER A 68 -11.82 -5.55 -17.08
CA SER A 68 -10.62 -6.02 -17.79
C SER A 68 -9.33 -5.63 -17.05
N PRO A 69 -8.30 -6.49 -17.08
CA PRO A 69 -6.99 -6.15 -16.51
C PRO A 69 -6.37 -4.90 -17.12
N GLN A 70 -6.59 -4.66 -18.40
CA GLN A 70 -6.09 -3.50 -19.15
C GLN A 70 -6.76 -2.20 -18.66
N GLU A 71 -8.08 -2.21 -18.47
CA GLU A 71 -8.82 -1.07 -17.93
C GLU A 71 -8.40 -0.79 -16.49
N ALA A 72 -8.25 -1.85 -15.68
CA ALA A 72 -7.79 -1.73 -14.31
C ALA A 72 -6.38 -1.16 -14.21
N PHE A 73 -5.46 -1.52 -15.12
CA PHE A 73 -4.12 -0.93 -15.20
C PHE A 73 -4.19 0.53 -15.66
N ALA A 74 -4.89 0.81 -16.76
CA ALA A 74 -5.03 2.15 -17.32
C ALA A 74 -5.65 3.14 -16.33
N ALA A 75 -6.65 2.71 -15.57
CA ALA A 75 -7.28 3.53 -14.52
C ALA A 75 -6.27 3.93 -13.43
N ARG A 76 -5.44 2.97 -12.96
CA ARG A 76 -4.41 3.27 -11.95
C ARG A 76 -3.35 4.21 -12.50
N HIS A 77 -2.84 3.93 -13.70
CA HIS A 77 -1.88 4.77 -14.40
C HIS A 77 -2.42 6.21 -14.54
N PHE A 78 -3.65 6.36 -15.02
CA PHE A 78 -4.30 7.65 -15.16
C PHE A 78 -4.44 8.38 -13.81
N LEU A 79 -4.92 7.71 -12.75
CA LEU A 79 -5.08 8.30 -11.43
C LEU A 79 -3.75 8.79 -10.85
N ILE A 80 -2.66 8.02 -11.02
CA ILE A 80 -1.32 8.43 -10.58
C ILE A 80 -0.85 9.67 -11.34
N GLN A 81 -1.11 9.75 -12.63
CA GLN A 81 -0.74 10.92 -13.43
C GLN A 81 -1.52 12.18 -13.05
N GLN A 82 -2.80 12.03 -12.68
CA GLN A 82 -3.67 13.15 -12.31
C GLN A 82 -3.52 13.58 -10.84
N ALA A 83 -2.83 12.81 -10.02
CA ALA A 83 -2.62 13.17 -8.62
C ALA A 83 -1.73 14.41 -8.50
N THR A 84 -2.15 15.34 -7.61
CA THR A 84 -1.46 16.61 -7.36
C THR A 84 -1.04 16.81 -5.90
N HIS A 85 -1.58 16.04 -4.94
CA HIS A 85 -1.32 16.22 -3.51
C HIS A 85 -0.74 14.97 -2.86
N SER A 86 -1.47 13.87 -2.95
CA SER A 86 -1.04 12.60 -2.33
C SER A 86 -1.56 11.38 -3.07
N LEU A 87 -0.83 10.29 -2.92
CA LEU A 87 -1.17 8.95 -3.36
C LEU A 87 -0.97 8.00 -2.18
N ASP A 88 -2.03 7.37 -1.73
CA ASP A 88 -2.01 6.29 -0.76
C ASP A 88 -2.28 4.98 -1.50
N VAL A 89 -1.24 4.18 -1.68
CA VAL A 89 -1.24 2.99 -2.53
C VAL A 89 -1.05 1.77 -1.66
N GLN A 90 -1.97 0.82 -1.74
CA GLN A 90 -1.92 -0.42 -0.98
C GLN A 90 -2.11 -1.62 -1.90
N TYR A 91 -1.19 -2.60 -1.78
CA TYR A 91 -1.27 -3.86 -2.53
C TYR A 91 -0.93 -5.05 -1.65
N TYR A 92 -1.69 -6.12 -1.80
CA TYR A 92 -1.38 -7.41 -1.24
C TYR A 92 -0.30 -8.14 -2.06
N ILE A 93 -0.41 -8.09 -3.40
CA ILE A 93 0.58 -8.71 -4.29
C ILE A 93 1.16 -7.62 -5.21
N TRP A 94 2.45 -7.44 -5.16
CA TRP A 94 3.22 -6.63 -6.11
C TRP A 94 4.36 -7.45 -6.69
N ARG A 95 4.54 -7.40 -7.98
CA ARG A 95 5.63 -8.13 -8.67
C ARG A 95 6.47 -7.17 -9.49
N ALA A 96 7.77 -7.50 -9.61
CA ALA A 96 8.69 -6.79 -10.49
C ALA A 96 8.53 -7.22 -11.96
N ASP A 97 7.28 -7.35 -12.42
CA ASP A 97 6.96 -7.55 -13.83
C ASP A 97 6.79 -6.21 -14.56
N THR A 98 6.50 -6.26 -15.86
CA THR A 98 6.33 -5.06 -16.68
C THR A 98 5.31 -4.09 -16.09
N SER A 99 4.16 -4.57 -15.64
CA SER A 99 3.09 -3.72 -15.10
C SER A 99 3.47 -3.13 -13.75
N GLY A 100 4.08 -3.93 -12.88
CA GLY A 100 4.53 -3.47 -11.57
C GLY A 100 5.66 -2.44 -11.68
N LEU A 101 6.63 -2.64 -12.56
CA LEU A 101 7.72 -1.69 -12.79
C LEU A 101 7.22 -0.39 -13.43
N MET A 102 6.25 -0.46 -14.35
CA MET A 102 5.63 0.74 -14.92
C MET A 102 4.92 1.57 -13.84
N LEU A 103 4.11 0.94 -12.97
CA LEU A 103 3.45 1.66 -11.88
C LEU A 103 4.44 2.24 -10.86
N LEU A 104 5.55 1.55 -10.56
CA LEU A 104 6.60 2.14 -9.71
C LEU A 104 7.24 3.36 -10.37
N GLY A 105 7.48 3.32 -11.67
CA GLY A 105 7.93 4.47 -12.44
C GLY A 105 6.95 5.64 -12.41
N ASP A 106 5.65 5.36 -12.53
CA ASP A 106 4.59 6.38 -12.42
C ASP A 106 4.56 7.01 -11.01
N LEU A 107 4.70 6.20 -9.96
CA LEU A 107 4.75 6.69 -8.57
C LEU A 107 5.98 7.57 -8.34
N LEU A 108 7.14 7.18 -8.86
CA LEU A 108 8.35 7.99 -8.81
C LEU A 108 8.15 9.32 -9.55
N ALA A 109 7.62 9.28 -10.77
CA ALA A 109 7.35 10.50 -11.53
C ALA A 109 6.30 11.40 -10.84
N ALA A 110 5.33 10.84 -10.11
CA ALA A 110 4.40 11.61 -9.29
C ALA A 110 5.14 12.28 -8.11
N ALA A 111 6.03 11.56 -7.45
CA ALA A 111 6.85 12.08 -6.36
C ALA A 111 7.79 13.21 -6.83
N ASP A 112 8.39 13.08 -8.02
CA ASP A 112 9.19 14.13 -8.66
C ASP A 112 8.38 15.41 -8.92
N ARG A 113 7.07 15.29 -9.14
CA ARG A 113 6.14 16.44 -9.24
C ARG A 113 5.75 17.04 -7.88
N GLY A 114 6.23 16.47 -6.76
CA GLY A 114 5.93 16.92 -5.41
C GLY A 114 4.71 16.23 -4.78
N VAL A 115 4.15 15.21 -5.41
CA VAL A 115 3.05 14.42 -4.84
C VAL A 115 3.59 13.53 -3.72
N ARG A 116 2.99 13.58 -2.53
CA ARG A 116 3.33 12.67 -1.44
C ARG A 116 2.83 11.27 -1.73
N VAL A 117 3.72 10.30 -1.79
CA VAL A 117 3.40 8.89 -2.07
C VAL A 117 3.61 8.06 -0.80
N ARG A 118 2.60 7.31 -0.39
CA ARG A 118 2.72 6.24 0.60
C ARG A 118 2.39 4.92 -0.06
N LEU A 119 3.33 3.99 -0.01
CA LEU A 119 3.22 2.67 -0.60
C LEU A 119 3.25 1.61 0.51
N LEU A 120 2.13 0.96 0.74
CA LEU A 120 2.00 -0.16 1.68
C LEU A 120 1.89 -1.47 0.89
N LEU A 121 2.84 -2.35 1.07
CA LEU A 121 2.91 -3.64 0.40
C LEU A 121 2.94 -4.78 1.43
N ASP A 122 2.46 -5.95 1.04
CA ASP A 122 2.65 -7.17 1.81
C ASP A 122 4.06 -7.74 1.54
N ASP A 123 4.82 -7.98 2.60
CA ASP A 123 6.20 -8.48 2.53
C ASP A 123 6.30 -9.81 1.76
N GLY A 124 5.35 -10.73 1.97
CA GLY A 124 5.29 -12.00 1.26
C GLY A 124 5.07 -11.86 -0.25
N GLY A 125 4.52 -10.73 -0.70
CA GLY A 125 4.23 -10.42 -2.10
C GLY A 125 5.37 -9.70 -2.85
N THR A 126 6.46 -9.30 -2.16
CA THR A 126 7.53 -8.43 -2.69
C THR A 126 8.90 -9.11 -2.78
N ALA A 127 8.95 -10.43 -2.71
CA ALA A 127 10.21 -11.19 -2.70
C ALA A 127 11.17 -10.75 -3.83
N GLY A 128 12.41 -10.41 -3.45
CA GLY A 128 13.47 -9.97 -4.38
C GLY A 128 13.38 -8.49 -4.79
N MET A 129 12.47 -7.69 -4.22
CA MET A 129 12.32 -6.28 -4.52
C MET A 129 13.00 -5.35 -3.49
N ASP A 130 13.64 -5.88 -2.45
CA ASP A 130 14.17 -5.11 -1.32
C ASP A 130 15.04 -3.91 -1.75
N SER A 131 15.99 -4.13 -2.65
CA SER A 131 16.88 -3.06 -3.14
C SER A 131 16.12 -1.97 -3.89
N LEU A 132 15.13 -2.36 -4.69
CA LEU A 132 14.29 -1.43 -5.46
C LEU A 132 13.40 -0.60 -4.52
N LEU A 133 12.72 -1.25 -3.60
CA LEU A 133 11.85 -0.60 -2.62
C LEU A 133 12.65 0.29 -1.66
N HIS A 134 13.85 -0.15 -1.24
CA HIS A 134 14.76 0.69 -0.47
C HIS A 134 15.16 1.94 -1.24
N THR A 135 15.53 1.81 -2.51
CA THR A 135 15.88 2.94 -3.36
C THR A 135 14.71 3.91 -3.51
N LEU A 136 13.51 3.44 -3.76
CA LEU A 136 12.30 4.28 -3.80
C LEU A 136 12.08 5.03 -2.48
N ASN A 137 12.28 4.36 -1.34
CA ASN A 137 12.11 4.96 -0.01
C ASN A 137 13.17 6.02 0.33
N THR A 138 14.24 6.17 -0.46
CA THR A 138 15.19 7.30 -0.32
C THR A 138 14.64 8.60 -0.91
N HIS A 139 13.60 8.55 -1.73
CA HIS A 139 12.99 9.75 -2.29
C HIS A 139 12.21 10.52 -1.22
N PRO A 140 12.39 11.85 -1.06
CA PRO A 140 11.81 12.62 0.04
C PRO A 140 10.27 12.64 0.06
N GLN A 141 9.63 12.36 -1.07
CA GLN A 141 8.16 12.30 -1.19
C GLN A 141 7.60 10.87 -1.18
N ILE A 142 8.43 9.84 -1.04
CA ILE A 142 7.99 8.44 -1.04
C ILE A 142 8.24 7.80 0.32
N GLU A 143 7.21 7.20 0.87
CA GLU A 143 7.29 6.37 2.07
C GLU A 143 6.83 4.95 1.73
N VAL A 144 7.72 3.96 1.85
CA VAL A 144 7.43 2.55 1.64
C VAL A 144 7.28 1.85 2.99
N ARG A 145 6.25 1.01 3.13
CA ARG A 145 5.99 0.14 4.28
C ARG A 145 5.71 -1.28 3.81
N LEU A 146 6.24 -2.25 4.56
CA LEU A 146 6.01 -3.68 4.41
C LEU A 146 5.32 -4.23 5.65
#